data_cf7ee25ceb3a173b960414e5a37c3183
#
_entry.id   cf7ee25ceb3a173b960414e5a37c3183
#
_cell.length_a   1.000
_cell.length_b   1.000
_cell.length_c   1.000
_cell.angle_alpha   90.00
_cell.angle_beta   90.00
_cell.angle_gamma   90.00
#
_symmetry.space_group_name_H-M   'P 1'
#
loop_
_entity.id
_entity.type
_entity.pdbx_description
1 polymer ?
#
loop_
_entity_poly.entity_id
_entity_poly.type
_entity_poly.pdbx_seq_one_letter_code
_entity_poly.pdbx_strand_id
1 'polypeptide(L)'
;GVILSAGAIQTPQLLQLSGVGKADDLRALGIDVVNDLPGVGDNLQDHLEVYIQYSCKKPVSMQKYLKWRYRPWIGADWLFLRRGPGATNHFEAGGFVRSNDDVAYPNLMFHFLPIAVRYDGSSPEGGDGYQVHVGPMFSDALGSVKITSTDPRAKPALRFNYLSTDQDRREWPEAIRCARSILGQPAFAPFDGGELSPGPEVETDEEILDWVARDAETALHPSCTCRLGVDELSVVDPATMRVHGVDGLRVADASVFPYVTNGNIYAPTMMVAEKAADLI
;
A
#
# COMPACT_ATOMS: atom_id res chain seq x y z
N GLY A 1 -18.38 -17.68 18.94
CA GLY A 1 -17.01 -17.42 18.49
C GLY A 1 -16.71 -15.94 18.37
N VAL A 2 -15.46 -15.63 18.15
CA VAL A 2 -14.96 -14.26 17.90
C VAL A 2 -14.39 -14.21 16.50
N ILE A 3 -14.59 -13.08 15.79
CA ILE A 3 -14.02 -12.81 14.48
C ILE A 3 -13.18 -11.54 14.60
N LEU A 4 -11.91 -11.63 14.27
CA LEU A 4 -11.02 -10.48 14.18
C LEU A 4 -11.05 -9.94 12.75
N SER A 5 -11.27 -8.63 12.61
CA SER A 5 -11.28 -7.89 11.34
C SER A 5 -10.65 -6.50 11.54
N ALA A 6 -9.53 -6.46 12.27
CA ALA A 6 -8.87 -5.22 12.64
C ALA A 6 -7.76 -4.80 11.65
N GLY A 7 -7.58 -5.56 10.57
CA GLY A 7 -6.60 -5.30 9.51
C GLY A 7 -5.21 -5.83 9.83
N ALA A 8 -4.32 -5.74 8.84
CA ALA A 8 -3.01 -6.39 8.85
C ALA A 8 -2.05 -5.92 9.96
N ILE A 9 -2.32 -4.80 10.60
CA ILE A 9 -1.48 -4.29 11.70
C ILE A 9 -2.08 -4.64 13.05
N GLN A 10 -3.39 -4.41 13.25
CA GLN A 10 -4.01 -4.56 14.56
C GLN A 10 -4.48 -5.98 14.85
N THR A 11 -4.83 -6.78 13.84
CA THR A 11 -5.18 -8.19 14.06
C THR A 11 -4.03 -8.99 14.66
N PRO A 12 -2.79 -8.99 14.10
CA PRO A 12 -1.67 -9.66 14.76
C PRO A 12 -1.29 -9.03 16.10
N GLN A 13 -1.47 -7.72 16.29
CA GLN A 13 -1.27 -7.07 17.59
C GLN A 13 -2.21 -7.64 18.64
N LEU A 14 -3.51 -7.75 18.34
CA LEU A 14 -4.52 -8.33 19.24
C LEU A 14 -4.23 -9.78 19.58
N LEU A 15 -3.84 -10.60 18.59
CA LEU A 15 -3.44 -11.99 18.81
C LEU A 15 -2.25 -12.09 19.77
N GLN A 16 -1.18 -11.33 19.53
CA GLN A 16 0.01 -11.33 20.38
C GLN A 16 -0.31 -10.88 21.81
N LEU A 17 -1.09 -9.79 21.99
CA LEU A 17 -1.54 -9.32 23.32
C LEU A 17 -2.42 -10.34 24.03
N SER A 18 -3.08 -11.23 23.30
CA SER A 18 -3.91 -12.31 23.83
C SER A 18 -3.16 -13.61 24.07
N GLY A 19 -1.84 -13.61 23.95
CA GLY A 19 -0.99 -14.79 24.17
C GLY A 19 -0.93 -15.75 22.97
N VAL A 20 -1.35 -15.32 21.77
CA VAL A 20 -1.26 -16.11 20.54
C VAL A 20 -0.18 -15.51 19.64
N GLY A 21 0.94 -16.20 19.48
CA GLY A 21 2.09 -15.72 18.73
C GLY A 21 3.35 -16.51 19.07
N LYS A 22 4.52 -16.02 18.65
CA LYS A 22 5.80 -16.66 18.93
C LYS A 22 6.08 -16.67 20.44
N ALA A 23 6.16 -17.85 21.02
CA ALA A 23 6.22 -18.03 22.47
C ALA A 23 7.34 -17.25 23.16
N ASP A 24 8.54 -17.22 22.55
CA ASP A 24 9.70 -16.53 23.15
C ASP A 24 9.51 -14.99 23.17
N ASP A 25 8.91 -14.44 22.10
CA ASP A 25 8.63 -13.00 22.02
C ASP A 25 7.56 -12.60 23.06
N LEU A 26 6.54 -13.43 23.26
CA LEU A 26 5.47 -13.20 24.24
C LEU A 26 6.01 -13.27 25.68
N ARG A 27 6.81 -14.31 26.00
CA ARG A 27 7.44 -14.46 27.33
C ARG A 27 8.37 -13.31 27.65
N ALA A 28 9.13 -12.80 26.67
CA ALA A 28 10.01 -11.64 26.85
C ALA A 28 9.26 -10.38 27.30
N LEU A 29 7.97 -10.26 26.96
CA LEU A 29 7.08 -9.17 27.37
C LEU A 29 6.25 -9.53 28.63
N GLY A 30 6.44 -10.71 29.22
CA GLY A 30 5.67 -11.16 30.39
C GLY A 30 4.23 -11.58 30.07
N ILE A 31 3.95 -11.96 28.82
CA ILE A 31 2.64 -12.45 28.37
C ILE A 31 2.62 -13.98 28.48
N ASP A 32 1.56 -14.49 29.12
CA ASP A 32 1.33 -15.93 29.16
C ASP A 32 1.01 -16.47 27.76
N VAL A 33 1.68 -17.56 27.38
CA VAL A 33 1.50 -18.18 26.06
C VAL A 33 0.25 -19.04 26.09
N VAL A 34 -0.77 -18.62 25.35
CA VAL A 34 -2.01 -19.38 25.12
C VAL A 34 -1.80 -20.37 23.97
N ASN A 35 -1.14 -19.92 22.91
CA ASN A 35 -0.83 -20.75 21.76
C ASN A 35 0.47 -20.26 21.09
N ASP A 36 1.44 -21.17 20.96
CA ASP A 36 2.67 -20.89 20.22
C ASP A 36 2.39 -20.97 18.71
N LEU A 37 2.23 -19.80 18.09
CA LEU A 37 1.88 -19.67 16.68
C LEU A 37 2.83 -18.63 16.04
N PRO A 38 4.05 -19.04 15.67
CA PRO A 38 5.13 -18.11 15.31
C PRO A 38 4.85 -17.23 14.10
N GLY A 39 3.96 -17.65 13.19
CA GLY A 39 3.57 -16.87 12.03
C GLY A 39 2.75 -15.60 12.32
N VAL A 40 2.25 -15.43 13.56
CA VAL A 40 1.49 -14.23 13.91
C VAL A 40 2.37 -12.99 13.85
N GLY A 41 1.99 -12.07 12.98
CA GLY A 41 2.71 -10.83 12.73
C GLY A 41 3.96 -10.97 11.86
N ASP A 42 4.28 -12.15 11.35
CA ASP A 42 5.30 -12.34 10.33
C ASP A 42 4.70 -12.23 8.93
N ASN A 43 5.55 -12.21 7.90
CA ASN A 43 5.14 -12.12 6.50
C ASN A 43 4.43 -10.81 6.12
N LEU A 44 4.65 -9.70 6.84
CA LEU A 44 4.10 -8.41 6.45
C LEU A 44 4.57 -8.05 5.03
N GLN A 45 3.61 -7.81 4.16
CA GLN A 45 3.83 -7.35 2.80
C GLN A 45 2.99 -6.11 2.53
N ASP A 46 3.47 -5.26 1.62
CA ASP A 46 2.81 -4.00 1.28
C ASP A 46 3.25 -3.56 -0.12
N HIS A 47 2.49 -2.68 -0.74
CA HIS A 47 2.91 -1.97 -1.93
C HIS A 47 3.58 -0.67 -1.53
N LEU A 48 4.80 -0.48 -2.01
CA LEU A 48 5.54 0.77 -1.91
C LEU A 48 5.33 1.58 -3.18
N GLU A 49 5.14 2.88 -3.08
CA GLU A 49 4.96 3.77 -4.24
C GLU A 49 5.78 5.05 -4.12
N VAL A 50 6.04 5.66 -5.26
CA VAL A 50 6.62 7.01 -5.36
C VAL A 50 5.76 7.88 -6.25
N TYR A 51 5.96 9.21 -6.17
CA TYR A 51 5.23 10.19 -6.96
C TYR A 51 6.15 10.84 -7.97
N ILE A 52 6.00 10.46 -9.25
CA ILE A 52 6.63 11.18 -10.35
C ILE A 52 5.78 12.40 -10.63
N GLN A 53 6.32 13.58 -10.36
CA GLN A 53 5.60 14.84 -10.41
C GLN A 53 6.12 15.74 -11.53
N TYR A 54 5.20 16.35 -12.26
CA TYR A 54 5.47 17.27 -13.36
C TYR A 54 4.80 18.61 -13.13
N SER A 55 5.46 19.69 -13.50
CA SER A 55 4.85 21.00 -13.67
C SER A 55 3.90 20.97 -14.86
N CYS A 56 2.79 21.71 -14.80
CA CYS A 56 1.84 21.82 -15.89
C CYS A 56 1.88 23.23 -16.51
N LYS A 57 2.22 23.32 -17.81
CA LYS A 57 2.24 24.60 -18.55
C LYS A 57 0.90 25.30 -18.62
N LYS A 58 -0.20 24.57 -18.45
CA LYS A 58 -1.57 25.10 -18.56
C LYS A 58 -2.27 25.02 -17.21
N PRO A 59 -3.12 26.00 -16.86
CA PRO A 59 -3.85 26.03 -15.61
C PRO A 59 -5.08 25.09 -15.63
N VAL A 60 -4.85 23.85 -16.01
CA VAL A 60 -5.90 22.81 -16.14
C VAL A 60 -5.91 21.82 -14.98
N SER A 61 -4.89 21.86 -14.14
CA SER A 61 -4.78 20.95 -12.98
C SER A 61 -5.83 21.27 -11.90
N MET A 62 -5.99 20.33 -11.00
CA MET A 62 -6.89 20.50 -9.84
C MET A 62 -6.30 21.38 -8.74
N GLN A 63 -5.05 21.84 -8.88
CA GLN A 63 -4.33 22.62 -7.87
C GLN A 63 -5.09 23.84 -7.37
N LYS A 64 -5.81 24.54 -8.26
CA LYS A 64 -6.64 25.72 -7.90
C LYS A 64 -7.72 25.39 -6.86
N TYR A 65 -8.22 24.17 -6.86
CA TYR A 65 -9.31 23.74 -5.97
C TYR A 65 -8.84 23.45 -4.54
N LEU A 66 -7.54 23.36 -4.28
CA LEU A 66 -6.97 23.28 -2.91
C LEU A 66 -7.18 24.59 -2.14
N LYS A 67 -7.33 25.73 -2.84
CA LYS A 67 -7.51 27.04 -2.20
C LYS A 67 -8.86 27.09 -1.50
N TRP A 68 -8.86 27.55 -0.23
CA TRP A 68 -10.04 27.57 0.64
C TRP A 68 -11.28 28.26 0.03
N ARG A 69 -11.09 29.29 -0.79
CA ARG A 69 -12.17 30.05 -1.47
C ARG A 69 -13.04 29.21 -2.42
N TYR A 70 -12.53 28.09 -2.89
CA TYR A 70 -13.29 27.19 -3.77
C TYR A 70 -14.11 26.14 -3.01
N ARG A 71 -13.79 25.88 -1.71
CA ARG A 71 -14.45 24.82 -0.92
C ARG A 71 -15.96 24.95 -0.83
N PRO A 72 -16.55 26.15 -0.56
CA PRO A 72 -18.01 26.29 -0.52
C PRO A 72 -18.66 25.97 -1.86
N TRP A 73 -18.02 26.39 -2.97
CA TRP A 73 -18.51 26.12 -4.31
C TRP A 73 -18.44 24.64 -4.66
N ILE A 74 -17.31 23.97 -4.37
CA ILE A 74 -17.15 22.53 -4.57
C ILE A 74 -18.19 21.76 -3.77
N GLY A 75 -18.41 22.14 -2.51
CA GLY A 75 -19.43 21.52 -1.66
C GLY A 75 -20.84 21.69 -2.20
N ALA A 76 -21.20 22.89 -2.67
CA ALA A 76 -22.50 23.15 -3.25
C ALA A 76 -22.72 22.38 -4.58
N ASP A 77 -21.74 22.38 -5.48
CA ASP A 77 -21.80 21.64 -6.74
C ASP A 77 -21.97 20.13 -6.53
N TRP A 78 -21.23 19.57 -5.56
CA TRP A 78 -21.40 18.17 -5.16
C TRP A 78 -22.76 17.89 -4.51
N LEU A 79 -23.17 18.74 -3.54
CA LEU A 79 -24.40 18.50 -2.77
C LEU A 79 -25.65 18.54 -3.64
N PHE A 80 -25.75 19.55 -4.51
CA PHE A 80 -26.95 19.80 -5.30
C PHE A 80 -26.93 19.13 -6.68
N LEU A 81 -25.74 19.00 -7.30
CA LEU A 81 -25.62 18.52 -8.69
C LEU A 81 -24.83 17.21 -8.82
N ARG A 82 -24.23 16.70 -7.75
CA ARG A 82 -23.44 15.46 -7.73
C ARG A 82 -22.32 15.41 -8.78
N ARG A 83 -21.67 16.54 -9.02
CA ARG A 83 -20.61 16.70 -10.03
C ARG A 83 -19.45 17.57 -9.51
N GLY A 84 -18.48 17.82 -10.39
CA GLY A 84 -17.33 18.68 -10.12
C GLY A 84 -16.25 17.99 -9.27
N PRO A 85 -15.25 18.75 -8.77
CA PRO A 85 -14.10 18.19 -8.05
C PRO A 85 -14.46 17.40 -6.79
N GLY A 86 -15.60 17.67 -6.17
CA GLY A 86 -16.09 16.92 -5.01
C GLY A 86 -16.74 15.58 -5.34
N ALA A 87 -16.95 15.26 -6.62
CA ALA A 87 -17.61 14.04 -7.08
C ALA A 87 -16.65 12.96 -7.60
N THR A 88 -15.34 13.22 -7.60
CA THR A 88 -14.29 12.29 -8.03
C THR A 88 -13.32 12.02 -6.88
N ASN A 89 -12.66 10.89 -6.92
CA ASN A 89 -11.56 10.54 -6.01
C ASN A 89 -10.20 11.08 -6.48
N HIS A 90 -10.17 11.83 -7.56
CA HIS A 90 -8.99 12.44 -8.20
C HIS A 90 -8.01 11.48 -8.88
N PHE A 91 -8.19 10.19 -8.76
CA PHE A 91 -7.44 9.18 -9.51
C PHE A 91 -8.14 8.94 -10.86
N GLU A 92 -7.90 9.87 -11.80
CA GLU A 92 -8.67 9.97 -13.05
C GLU A 92 -8.33 8.89 -14.08
N ALA A 93 -7.12 8.32 -13.98
CA ALA A 93 -6.67 7.22 -14.83
C ALA A 93 -5.71 6.33 -14.06
N GLY A 94 -5.62 5.09 -14.48
CA GLY A 94 -4.68 4.12 -13.92
C GLY A 94 -4.41 3.02 -14.92
N GLY A 95 -3.39 2.22 -14.65
CA GLY A 95 -3.04 1.11 -15.51
C GLY A 95 -2.09 0.14 -14.84
N PHE A 96 -2.04 -1.04 -15.42
CA PHE A 96 -1.14 -2.10 -15.03
C PHE A 96 -0.29 -2.47 -16.25
N VAL A 97 1.03 -2.42 -16.11
CA VAL A 97 1.96 -2.70 -17.21
C VAL A 97 3.05 -3.67 -16.76
N ARG A 98 3.64 -4.35 -17.72
CA ARG A 98 4.86 -5.13 -17.47
C ARG A 98 6.06 -4.20 -17.49
N SER A 99 6.96 -4.38 -16.53
CA SER A 99 8.20 -3.60 -16.47
C SER A 99 9.12 -3.88 -17.68
N ASN A 100 9.07 -5.10 -18.18
CA ASN A 100 9.82 -5.58 -19.35
C ASN A 100 9.12 -6.79 -20.02
N ASP A 101 9.68 -7.28 -21.12
CA ASP A 101 9.08 -8.39 -21.89
C ASP A 101 9.23 -9.77 -21.25
N ASP A 102 10.16 -9.94 -20.31
CA ASP A 102 10.40 -11.20 -19.62
C ASP A 102 9.40 -11.46 -18.49
N VAL A 103 8.63 -10.45 -18.08
CA VAL A 103 7.62 -10.57 -17.04
C VAL A 103 6.32 -11.14 -17.61
N ALA A 104 5.82 -12.23 -17.02
CA ALA A 104 4.67 -12.98 -17.56
C ALA A 104 3.34 -12.19 -17.48
N TYR A 105 3.19 -11.31 -16.50
CA TYR A 105 1.99 -10.50 -16.26
C TYR A 105 2.38 -9.10 -15.75
N PRO A 106 1.47 -8.11 -15.81
CA PRO A 106 1.76 -6.77 -15.31
C PRO A 106 2.22 -6.79 -13.85
N ASN A 107 3.37 -6.21 -13.57
CA ASN A 107 3.99 -6.11 -12.25
C ASN A 107 4.14 -4.67 -11.76
N LEU A 108 3.78 -3.68 -12.58
CA LEU A 108 3.78 -2.27 -12.21
C LEU A 108 2.35 -1.72 -12.19
N MET A 109 2.07 -0.90 -11.19
CA MET A 109 0.80 -0.19 -11.03
C MET A 109 1.02 1.32 -11.19
N PHE A 110 0.11 1.97 -11.91
CA PHE A 110 0.12 3.40 -12.15
C PHE A 110 -1.21 4.02 -11.75
N HIS A 111 -1.15 5.11 -10.99
CA HIS A 111 -2.30 5.95 -10.70
C HIS A 111 -1.99 7.39 -11.12
N PHE A 112 -2.75 7.90 -12.09
CA PHE A 112 -2.60 9.27 -12.57
C PHE A 112 -3.52 10.22 -11.83
N LEU A 113 -2.96 11.34 -11.36
CA LEU A 113 -3.68 12.44 -10.72
C LEU A 113 -3.40 13.75 -11.45
N PRO A 114 -4.44 14.51 -11.83
CA PRO A 114 -4.29 15.85 -12.42
C PRO A 114 -3.98 16.92 -11.36
N ILE A 115 -3.14 16.57 -10.39
CA ILE A 115 -2.66 17.41 -9.29
C ILE A 115 -1.30 16.89 -8.81
N ALA A 116 -0.38 17.77 -8.43
CA ALA A 116 0.86 17.41 -7.79
C ALA A 116 0.78 17.73 -6.28
N VAL A 117 0.60 16.69 -5.46
CA VAL A 117 0.43 16.79 -4.00
C VAL A 117 0.91 15.53 -3.31
N ARG A 118 1.48 15.65 -2.12
CA ARG A 118 1.86 14.52 -1.26
C ARG A 118 0.76 14.25 -0.20
N TYR A 119 0.84 13.13 0.51
CA TYR A 119 -0.13 12.77 1.56
C TYR A 119 -0.15 13.77 2.73
N ASP A 120 0.94 14.43 3.03
CA ASP A 120 1.01 15.50 4.04
C ASP A 120 0.36 16.81 3.57
N GLY A 121 -0.11 16.86 2.31
CA GLY A 121 -0.71 18.04 1.69
C GLY A 121 0.30 19.01 1.10
N SER A 122 1.59 18.72 1.18
CA SER A 122 2.62 19.53 0.53
C SER A 122 2.50 19.40 -1.00
N SER A 123 2.89 20.46 -1.70
CA SER A 123 2.94 20.52 -3.17
C SER A 123 4.30 21.02 -3.58
N PRO A 124 4.86 20.53 -4.72
CA PRO A 124 6.09 21.09 -5.24
C PRO A 124 5.92 22.58 -5.58
N GLU A 125 6.98 23.33 -5.52
CA GLU A 125 7.01 24.73 -5.97
C GLU A 125 6.67 24.80 -7.46
N GLY A 126 5.75 25.68 -7.85
CA GLY A 126 5.48 25.90 -9.28
C GLY A 126 4.01 26.02 -9.71
N GLY A 127 3.06 25.79 -8.81
CA GLY A 127 1.64 26.02 -9.12
C GLY A 127 0.94 24.81 -9.71
N ASP A 128 0.49 24.89 -10.97
CA ASP A 128 -0.23 23.75 -11.61
C ASP A 128 0.71 22.57 -11.87
N GLY A 129 0.25 21.36 -11.55
CA GLY A 129 1.01 20.13 -11.75
C GLY A 129 0.13 18.91 -11.90
N TYR A 130 0.74 17.80 -12.29
CA TYR A 130 0.13 16.47 -12.33
C TYR A 130 1.15 15.45 -11.86
N GLN A 131 0.68 14.28 -11.47
CA GLN A 131 1.57 13.21 -10.99
C GLN A 131 1.07 11.82 -11.36
N VAL A 132 2.02 10.90 -11.33
CA VAL A 132 1.76 9.47 -11.38
C VAL A 132 2.33 8.84 -10.13
N HIS A 133 1.49 8.10 -9.41
CA HIS A 133 1.96 7.15 -8.42
C HIS A 133 2.37 5.88 -9.15
N VAL A 134 3.55 5.37 -8.85
CA VAL A 134 4.08 4.15 -9.47
C VAL A 134 4.82 3.31 -8.46
N GLY A 135 4.67 2.01 -8.58
CA GLY A 135 5.44 1.04 -7.81
C GLY A 135 5.27 -0.39 -8.32
N PRO A 136 6.25 -1.27 -8.02
CA PRO A 136 6.10 -2.70 -8.18
C PRO A 136 4.98 -3.25 -7.30
N MET A 137 4.19 -4.19 -7.82
CA MET A 137 3.04 -4.75 -7.11
C MET A 137 3.33 -6.07 -6.41
N PHE A 138 4.44 -6.69 -6.69
CA PHE A 138 4.74 -8.03 -6.18
C PHE A 138 6.18 -8.12 -5.70
N SER A 139 6.49 -7.36 -4.63
CA SER A 139 7.77 -7.48 -3.96
C SER A 139 7.87 -8.82 -3.21
N ASP A 140 9.05 -9.43 -3.24
CA ASP A 140 9.40 -10.61 -2.43
C ASP A 140 9.98 -10.24 -1.05
N ALA A 141 9.98 -8.97 -0.70
CA ALA A 141 10.36 -8.50 0.63
C ALA A 141 9.32 -8.90 1.69
N LEU A 142 9.78 -9.49 2.76
CA LEU A 142 8.94 -9.95 3.87
C LEU A 142 9.30 -9.19 5.15
N GLY A 143 8.27 -8.68 5.80
CA GLY A 143 8.39 -7.90 7.02
C GLY A 143 7.70 -8.52 8.22
N SER A 144 7.47 -7.70 9.26
CA SER A 144 6.81 -8.15 10.49
C SER A 144 6.09 -7.03 11.23
N VAL A 145 5.09 -7.44 12.03
CA VAL A 145 4.36 -6.64 13.01
C VAL A 145 4.57 -7.27 14.38
N LYS A 146 5.31 -6.62 15.27
CA LYS A 146 5.60 -7.15 16.62
C LYS A 146 5.20 -6.16 17.69
N ILE A 147 4.51 -6.63 18.72
CA ILE A 147 4.22 -5.79 19.89
C ILE A 147 5.52 -5.48 20.66
N THR A 148 5.57 -4.29 21.24
CA THR A 148 6.73 -3.81 22.02
C THR A 148 6.39 -3.60 23.49
N SER A 149 5.12 -3.79 23.87
CA SER A 149 4.57 -3.55 25.20
C SER A 149 3.27 -4.33 25.37
N THR A 150 2.86 -4.54 26.60
CA THR A 150 1.53 -5.08 26.96
C THR A 150 0.42 -4.02 26.94
N ASP A 151 0.74 -2.75 26.78
CA ASP A 151 -0.26 -1.69 26.60
C ASP A 151 -0.90 -1.81 25.19
N PRO A 152 -2.20 -2.09 25.09
CA PRO A 152 -2.87 -2.23 23.80
C PRO A 152 -2.91 -0.94 22.97
N ARG A 153 -2.61 0.22 23.57
CA ARG A 153 -2.51 1.50 22.87
C ARG A 153 -1.12 1.81 22.35
N ALA A 154 -0.11 1.05 22.78
CA ALA A 154 1.25 1.17 22.25
C ALA A 154 1.27 0.72 20.78
N LYS A 155 1.91 1.51 19.92
CA LYS A 155 2.08 1.14 18.51
C LYS A 155 3.03 -0.06 18.41
N PRO A 156 2.69 -1.09 17.62
CA PRO A 156 3.62 -2.18 17.36
C PRO A 156 4.82 -1.71 16.53
N ALA A 157 5.91 -2.42 16.62
CA ALA A 157 7.04 -2.26 15.71
C ALA A 157 6.65 -2.83 14.34
N LEU A 158 6.75 -1.99 13.32
CA LEU A 158 6.52 -2.35 11.92
C LEU A 158 7.86 -2.42 11.20
N ARG A 159 8.14 -3.54 10.58
CA ARG A 159 9.31 -3.73 9.74
C ARG A 159 8.85 -4.23 8.37
N PHE A 160 8.96 -3.41 7.37
CA PHE A 160 8.54 -3.76 6.00
C PHE A 160 9.66 -4.41 5.18
N ASN A 161 10.90 -4.08 5.45
CA ASN A 161 12.09 -4.53 4.71
C ASN A 161 12.05 -4.12 3.22
N TYR A 162 11.45 -2.99 2.88
CA TYR A 162 11.46 -2.45 1.51
C TYR A 162 12.88 -2.37 0.94
N LEU A 163 13.02 -2.57 -0.37
CA LEU A 163 14.27 -2.51 -1.12
C LEU A 163 15.34 -3.51 -0.65
N SER A 164 14.96 -4.53 0.12
CA SER A 164 15.92 -5.49 0.68
C SER A 164 16.29 -6.61 -0.29
N THR A 165 15.55 -6.79 -1.36
CA THR A 165 15.73 -7.91 -2.28
C THR A 165 16.33 -7.49 -3.61
N ASP A 166 16.92 -8.44 -4.33
CA ASP A 166 17.44 -8.19 -5.67
C ASP A 166 16.31 -7.92 -6.68
N GLN A 167 15.11 -8.45 -6.43
CA GLN A 167 13.94 -8.17 -7.25
C GLN A 167 13.54 -6.71 -7.13
N ASP A 168 13.36 -6.20 -5.92
CA ASP A 168 13.04 -4.79 -5.68
C ASP A 168 14.06 -3.86 -6.37
N ARG A 169 15.35 -4.16 -6.21
CA ARG A 169 16.44 -3.35 -6.79
C ARG A 169 16.43 -3.31 -8.31
N ARG A 170 15.92 -4.35 -8.97
CA ARG A 170 15.75 -4.37 -10.44
C ARG A 170 14.48 -3.67 -10.87
N GLU A 171 13.36 -3.96 -10.22
CA GLU A 171 12.04 -3.49 -10.67
C GLU A 171 11.83 -2.00 -10.44
N TRP A 172 12.44 -1.39 -9.42
CA TRP A 172 12.29 0.03 -9.15
C TRP A 172 12.84 0.94 -10.26
N PRO A 173 14.08 0.77 -10.76
CA PRO A 173 14.56 1.53 -11.91
C PRO A 173 13.70 1.34 -13.16
N GLU A 174 13.22 0.12 -13.41
CA GLU A 174 12.30 -0.17 -14.51
C GLU A 174 10.98 0.59 -14.34
N ALA A 175 10.42 0.63 -13.14
CA ALA A 175 9.17 1.33 -12.83
C ALA A 175 9.28 2.84 -13.10
N ILE A 176 10.37 3.48 -12.66
CA ILE A 176 10.61 4.92 -12.88
C ILE A 176 10.76 5.23 -14.37
N ARG A 177 11.58 4.44 -15.10
CA ARG A 177 11.76 4.62 -16.55
C ARG A 177 10.47 4.40 -17.32
N CYS A 178 9.66 3.41 -16.93
CA CYS A 178 8.35 3.16 -17.52
C CYS A 178 7.41 4.37 -17.29
N ALA A 179 7.35 4.91 -16.08
CA ALA A 179 6.57 6.10 -15.78
C ALA A 179 6.99 7.31 -16.63
N ARG A 180 8.30 7.58 -16.71
CA ARG A 180 8.84 8.65 -17.56
C ARG A 180 8.52 8.44 -19.05
N SER A 181 8.58 7.20 -19.52
CA SER A 181 8.21 6.86 -20.90
C SER A 181 6.74 7.16 -21.21
N ILE A 182 5.84 6.88 -20.25
CA ILE A 182 4.40 7.19 -20.37
C ILE A 182 4.18 8.71 -20.37
N LEU A 183 4.77 9.43 -19.42
CA LEU A 183 4.59 10.88 -19.26
C LEU A 183 5.29 11.68 -20.35
N GLY A 184 6.33 11.13 -21.01
CA GLY A 184 7.03 11.71 -22.15
C GLY A 184 6.31 11.53 -23.50
N GLN A 185 5.12 10.90 -23.55
CA GLN A 185 4.40 10.69 -24.80
C GLN A 185 3.89 12.03 -25.39
N PRO A 186 3.77 12.15 -26.73
CA PRO A 186 3.34 13.39 -27.41
C PRO A 186 2.02 13.96 -26.89
N ALA A 187 1.14 13.13 -26.35
CA ALA A 187 -0.13 13.56 -25.76
C ALA A 187 0.06 14.49 -24.54
N PHE A 188 1.17 14.33 -23.80
CA PHE A 188 1.50 15.19 -22.65
C PHE A 188 2.24 16.47 -23.05
N ALA A 189 2.87 16.56 -24.22
CA ALA A 189 3.70 17.69 -24.64
C ALA A 189 3.03 19.07 -24.49
N PRO A 190 1.69 19.24 -24.73
CA PRO A 190 1.03 20.53 -24.51
C PRO A 190 0.91 20.94 -23.04
N PHE A 191 1.12 20.03 -22.10
CA PHE A 191 0.95 20.22 -20.65
C PHE A 191 2.26 20.14 -19.90
N ASP A 192 3.26 19.46 -20.46
CA ASP A 192 4.56 19.19 -19.84
C ASP A 192 5.36 20.47 -19.57
N GLY A 193 5.51 20.81 -18.31
CA GLY A 193 6.35 21.93 -17.82
C GLY A 193 7.70 21.50 -17.26
N GLY A 194 8.03 20.23 -17.36
CA GLY A 194 9.22 19.60 -16.80
C GLY A 194 8.95 18.79 -15.54
N GLU A 195 9.78 17.76 -15.35
CA GLU A 195 9.75 16.91 -14.17
C GLU A 195 10.22 17.68 -12.92
N LEU A 196 9.46 17.59 -11.85
CA LEU A 196 9.72 18.22 -10.55
C LEU A 196 10.26 17.23 -9.52
N SER A 197 9.82 15.98 -9.60
CA SER A 197 10.22 14.89 -8.69
C SER A 197 10.23 13.57 -9.46
N PRO A 198 11.32 12.79 -9.39
CA PRO A 198 12.57 13.03 -8.67
C PRO A 198 13.42 14.18 -9.23
N GLY A 199 13.18 14.61 -10.44
CA GLY A 199 13.99 15.54 -11.19
C GLY A 199 14.81 14.84 -12.31
N PRO A 200 15.10 15.56 -13.41
CA PRO A 200 15.77 14.98 -14.57
C PRO A 200 17.21 14.51 -14.31
N GLU A 201 17.80 14.96 -13.20
CA GLU A 201 19.16 14.59 -12.79
C GLU A 201 19.26 13.18 -12.17
N VAL A 202 18.14 12.57 -11.79
CA VAL A 202 18.08 11.20 -11.23
C VAL A 202 17.93 10.21 -12.39
N GLU A 203 19.02 9.66 -12.91
CA GLU A 203 19.04 8.85 -14.14
C GLU A 203 19.53 7.41 -13.93
N THR A 204 20.61 7.24 -13.15
CA THR A 204 21.20 5.92 -12.92
C THR A 204 20.37 5.05 -12.00
N ASP A 205 20.57 3.72 -12.05
CA ASP A 205 19.88 2.78 -11.14
C ASP A 205 20.16 3.12 -9.67
N GLU A 206 21.39 3.49 -9.35
CA GLU A 206 21.80 3.84 -8.00
C GLU A 206 21.10 5.12 -7.51
N GLU A 207 21.10 6.18 -8.32
CA GLU A 207 20.39 7.43 -7.99
C GLU A 207 18.89 7.23 -7.85
N ILE A 208 18.29 6.40 -8.70
CA ILE A 208 16.85 6.04 -8.60
C ILE A 208 16.58 5.30 -7.29
N LEU A 209 17.38 4.28 -6.96
CA LEU A 209 17.19 3.50 -5.73
C LEU A 209 17.40 4.37 -4.48
N ASP A 210 18.39 5.25 -4.49
CA ASP A 210 18.63 6.21 -3.41
C ASP A 210 17.47 7.19 -3.25
N TRP A 211 16.90 7.67 -4.35
CA TRP A 211 15.73 8.52 -4.32
C TRP A 211 14.50 7.76 -3.79
N VAL A 212 14.23 6.56 -4.32
CA VAL A 212 13.13 5.70 -3.84
C VAL A 212 13.26 5.44 -2.33
N ALA A 213 14.47 5.14 -1.85
CA ALA A 213 14.69 4.88 -0.43
C ALA A 213 14.38 6.08 0.48
N ARG A 214 14.47 7.31 -0.03
CA ARG A 214 14.16 8.54 0.72
C ARG A 214 12.73 9.01 0.58
N ASP A 215 12.14 8.85 -0.61
CA ASP A 215 10.89 9.50 -1.01
C ASP A 215 9.68 8.56 -1.09
N ALA A 216 9.90 7.24 -1.12
CA ALA A 216 8.80 6.29 -1.24
C ALA A 216 7.91 6.29 0.00
N GLU A 217 6.62 6.09 -0.23
CA GLU A 217 5.60 5.97 0.79
C GLU A 217 4.82 4.66 0.59
N THR A 218 4.20 4.16 1.65
CA THR A 218 3.28 3.02 1.54
C THR A 218 2.07 3.41 0.70
N ALA A 219 1.65 2.54 -0.22
CA ALA A 219 0.37 2.69 -0.93
C ALA A 219 -0.84 2.33 -0.04
N LEU A 220 -0.63 2.16 1.28
CA LEU A 220 -1.63 1.80 2.28
C LEU A 220 -2.24 0.42 2.05
N HIS A 221 -1.42 -0.54 1.61
CA HIS A 221 -1.82 -1.91 1.31
C HIS A 221 -1.19 -2.98 2.23
N PRO A 222 -0.94 -2.73 3.55
CA PRO A 222 -0.35 -3.74 4.43
C PRO A 222 -1.25 -4.98 4.50
N SER A 223 -0.62 -6.16 4.41
CA SER A 223 -1.32 -7.44 4.31
C SER A 223 -0.47 -8.60 4.80
N CYS A 224 -1.01 -9.82 4.81
CA CYS A 224 -0.31 -11.10 4.95
C CYS A 224 0.20 -11.46 6.35
N THR A 225 -0.08 -10.70 7.38
CA THR A 225 0.49 -10.85 8.75
C THR A 225 -0.16 -11.95 9.61
N CYS A 226 -1.22 -12.59 9.13
CA CYS A 226 -1.88 -13.77 9.72
C CYS A 226 -2.27 -14.72 8.59
N ARG A 227 -1.33 -15.06 7.71
CA ARG A 227 -1.59 -15.67 6.41
C ARG A 227 -2.35 -17.00 6.50
N LEU A 228 -3.22 -17.21 5.53
CA LEU A 228 -3.87 -18.50 5.26
C LEU A 228 -2.84 -19.54 4.85
N GLY A 229 -3.01 -20.77 5.31
CA GLY A 229 -2.20 -21.90 4.90
C GLY A 229 -2.28 -23.06 5.89
N VAL A 230 -1.44 -24.08 5.64
CA VAL A 230 -1.39 -25.33 6.42
C VAL A 230 0.02 -25.69 6.89
N ASP A 231 1.01 -24.84 6.62
CA ASP A 231 2.39 -25.01 7.08
C ASP A 231 2.60 -24.40 8.48
N GLU A 232 3.78 -24.59 9.04
CA GLU A 232 4.16 -24.18 10.41
C GLU A 232 4.08 -22.66 10.66
N LEU A 233 4.16 -21.83 9.60
CA LEU A 233 4.07 -20.39 9.69
C LEU A 233 2.66 -19.87 9.29
N SER A 234 1.73 -20.76 9.01
CA SER A 234 0.36 -20.38 8.70
C SER A 234 -0.41 -20.09 9.99
N VAL A 235 -1.20 -19.01 9.99
CA VAL A 235 -1.95 -18.56 11.15
C VAL A 235 -3.41 -18.97 11.06
N VAL A 236 -3.97 -18.98 9.84
CA VAL A 236 -5.40 -19.19 9.61
C VAL A 236 -5.62 -20.34 8.66
N ASP A 237 -6.54 -21.23 9.01
CA ASP A 237 -6.96 -22.36 8.17
C ASP A 237 -7.79 -21.87 6.97
N PRO A 238 -7.40 -22.19 5.74
CA PRO A 238 -8.06 -21.68 4.54
C PRO A 238 -9.46 -22.25 4.29
N ALA A 239 -9.81 -23.38 4.89
CA ALA A 239 -11.12 -23.99 4.70
C ALA A 239 -12.16 -23.45 5.67
N THR A 240 -11.76 -22.92 6.83
CA THR A 240 -12.67 -22.55 7.93
C THR A 240 -12.48 -21.13 8.44
N MET A 241 -11.43 -20.43 8.01
CA MET A 241 -10.99 -19.11 8.52
C MET A 241 -10.65 -19.11 10.02
N ARG A 242 -10.48 -20.28 10.65
CA ARG A 242 -10.14 -20.40 12.07
C ARG A 242 -8.65 -20.19 12.29
N VAL A 243 -8.32 -19.56 13.41
CA VAL A 243 -6.93 -19.48 13.89
C VAL A 243 -6.47 -20.89 14.31
N HIS A 244 -5.35 -21.35 13.79
CA HIS A 244 -4.81 -22.66 14.14
C HIS A 244 -4.59 -22.78 15.66
N GLY A 245 -5.01 -23.89 16.24
CA GLY A 245 -4.84 -24.19 17.66
C GLY A 245 -5.67 -23.36 18.65
N VAL A 246 -6.62 -22.52 18.18
CA VAL A 246 -7.50 -21.73 19.05
C VAL A 246 -8.97 -21.95 18.69
N ASP A 247 -9.74 -22.50 19.61
CA ASP A 247 -11.15 -22.76 19.41
C ASP A 247 -11.98 -21.46 19.39
N GLY A 248 -12.93 -21.40 18.46
CA GLY A 248 -13.92 -20.33 18.41
C GLY A 248 -13.38 -18.98 17.92
N LEU A 249 -12.14 -18.90 17.42
CA LEU A 249 -11.53 -17.68 16.92
C LEU A 249 -11.30 -17.76 15.39
N ARG A 250 -11.69 -16.70 14.68
CA ARG A 250 -11.49 -16.55 13.24
C ARG A 250 -10.84 -15.20 12.90
N VAL A 251 -10.22 -15.11 11.74
CA VAL A 251 -9.72 -13.84 11.15
C VAL A 251 -10.32 -13.66 9.76
N ALA A 252 -10.82 -12.46 9.48
CA ALA A 252 -11.40 -12.10 8.18
C ALA A 252 -11.05 -10.65 7.82
N ASP A 253 -9.83 -10.43 7.36
CA ASP A 253 -9.32 -9.13 6.87
C ASP A 253 -8.07 -9.35 5.98
N ALA A 254 -7.40 -8.29 5.57
CA ALA A 254 -6.22 -8.36 4.69
C ALA A 254 -5.01 -9.09 5.32
N SER A 255 -5.00 -9.31 6.65
CA SER A 255 -3.92 -10.04 7.30
C SER A 255 -3.83 -11.50 6.84
N VAL A 256 -4.96 -12.07 6.37
CA VAL A 256 -5.02 -13.49 5.99
C VAL A 256 -4.47 -13.79 4.61
N PHE A 257 -4.16 -12.80 3.77
CA PHE A 257 -3.59 -13.06 2.46
C PHE A 257 -2.30 -13.87 2.59
N PRO A 258 -2.12 -14.94 1.80
CA PRO A 258 -0.85 -15.67 1.78
C PRO A 258 0.28 -14.85 1.15
N TYR A 259 -0.06 -14.01 0.17
CA TYR A 259 0.81 -13.05 -0.52
C TYR A 259 0.03 -11.77 -0.80
N VAL A 260 0.73 -10.63 -0.89
CA VAL A 260 0.13 -9.39 -1.36
C VAL A 260 -0.43 -9.59 -2.77
N THR A 261 -1.62 -9.08 -3.02
CA THR A 261 -2.26 -9.25 -4.33
C THR A 261 -1.59 -8.38 -5.39
N ASN A 262 -1.57 -8.83 -6.63
CA ASN A 262 -1.01 -8.09 -7.76
C ASN A 262 -1.97 -6.97 -8.18
N GLY A 263 -2.11 -5.95 -7.35
CA GLY A 263 -3.03 -4.81 -7.50
C GLY A 263 -3.57 -4.35 -6.15
N ASN A 264 -4.43 -3.33 -6.16
CA ASN A 264 -5.04 -2.77 -4.95
C ASN A 264 -5.76 -3.83 -4.12
N ILE A 265 -5.55 -3.82 -2.81
CA ILE A 265 -6.03 -4.89 -1.91
C ILE A 265 -7.51 -4.77 -1.52
N TYR A 266 -8.21 -3.68 -1.84
CA TYR A 266 -9.59 -3.46 -1.39
C TYR A 266 -10.54 -4.55 -1.92
N ALA A 267 -10.57 -4.78 -3.23
CA ALA A 267 -11.45 -5.79 -3.83
C ALA A 267 -11.13 -7.22 -3.36
N PRO A 268 -9.87 -7.67 -3.31
CA PRO A 268 -9.50 -8.94 -2.69
C PRO A 268 -9.91 -9.06 -1.22
N THR A 269 -9.80 -7.98 -0.42
CA THR A 269 -10.26 -7.98 0.98
C THR A 269 -11.77 -8.18 1.07
N MET A 270 -12.54 -7.51 0.22
CA MET A 270 -13.99 -7.72 0.14
C MET A 270 -14.33 -9.17 -0.24
N MET A 271 -13.65 -9.73 -1.23
CA MET A 271 -13.83 -11.13 -1.65
C MET A 271 -13.55 -12.11 -0.51
N VAL A 272 -12.47 -11.89 0.24
CA VAL A 272 -12.15 -12.72 1.42
C VAL A 272 -13.23 -12.59 2.49
N ALA A 273 -13.76 -11.38 2.73
CA ALA A 273 -14.81 -11.14 3.72
C ALA A 273 -16.13 -11.83 3.32
N GLU A 274 -16.54 -11.73 2.07
CA GLU A 274 -17.71 -12.45 1.54
C GLU A 274 -17.54 -13.97 1.67
N LYS A 275 -16.38 -14.50 1.29
CA LYS A 275 -16.11 -15.94 1.45
C LYS A 275 -16.07 -16.37 2.90
N ALA A 276 -15.51 -15.56 3.80
CA ALA A 276 -15.52 -15.83 5.24
C ALA A 276 -16.96 -15.89 5.81
N ALA A 277 -17.84 -15.01 5.34
CA ALA A 277 -19.24 -15.00 5.76
C ALA A 277 -19.98 -16.33 5.44
N ASP A 278 -19.63 -16.97 4.31
CA ASP A 278 -20.18 -18.29 3.96
C ASP A 278 -19.69 -19.43 4.90
N LEU A 279 -18.57 -19.21 5.61
CA LEU A 279 -17.92 -20.23 6.46
C LEU A 279 -18.23 -20.05 7.96
N ILE A 280 -18.93 -18.98 8.34
CA ILE A 280 -19.26 -18.62 9.72
C ILE A 280 -20.67 -19.06 10.07
#